data_14d7d8bddf89b22a75080cec32db0dec
#
_entry.id   14d7d8bddf89b22a75080cec32db0dec
#
_cell.length_a   1.000
_cell.length_b   1.000
_cell.length_c   1.000
_cell.angle_alpha   90.00
_cell.angle_beta   90.00
_cell.angle_gamma   90.00
#
_symmetry.space_group_name_H-M   'P 1'
#
loop_
_entity.id
_entity.type
_entity.pdbx_description
1 polymer ?
#
loop_
_entity_poly.entity_id
_entity_poly.type
_entity_poly.pdbx_seq_one_letter_code
_entity_poly.pdbx_strand_id
1 'polypeptide(L)'
;MDPKHCEPSVATGPYRAPWWLPGGHLQTIYARGLARSYAVSYRRERWDTPDHDFIDLDWVDHASNGGRLIVLFHGLEGYSQSHYARSLMAKATEFGWRGVVPHFRGCSGEANRLLRSYHSGDSQEIDWILRRIKTKNPHSDIYAVGISIGGNMLLKWLGEQGASAARIVERAVAVSTPLDLVAAATELDFGIKRILYASYFLRTLRPRALAKVVAHDLAIDPRAIRASITFRQFDDLFTAPVHGFQNAADYWTRCSSKPWLDKIGVPTLVLNAQNDPFLPTSALPTADEVSSAVTLEFPRCGGHVGFVSGKFPGRLDCLPQRILRFFTMQLKSSNKTRVSS
;
A
#
# COMPACT_ATOMS: atom_id res chain seq x y z
N MET A 1 -24.99 -33.57 -10.85
CA MET A 1 -24.83 -33.08 -9.47
C MET A 1 -24.00 -31.80 -9.52
N ASP A 2 -24.66 -30.70 -9.29
CA ASP A 2 -24.11 -29.35 -9.42
C ASP A 2 -23.27 -29.02 -8.17
N PRO A 3 -21.99 -28.69 -8.25
CA PRO A 3 -21.21 -28.29 -7.09
C PRO A 3 -21.62 -26.86 -6.72
N LYS A 4 -22.52 -26.71 -5.77
CA LYS A 4 -22.82 -25.44 -5.13
C LYS A 4 -21.50 -24.82 -4.63
N HIS A 5 -21.06 -23.76 -5.27
CA HIS A 5 -20.02 -22.86 -4.75
C HIS A 5 -20.54 -22.30 -3.41
N CYS A 6 -20.07 -22.88 -2.33
CA CYS A 6 -20.26 -22.32 -1.00
C CYS A 6 -19.40 -21.06 -0.91
N GLU A 7 -19.98 -19.88 -1.13
CA GLU A 7 -19.29 -18.62 -0.86
C GLU A 7 -18.88 -18.61 0.61
N PRO A 8 -17.59 -18.43 0.94
CA PRO A 8 -17.16 -18.40 2.33
C PRO A 8 -17.83 -17.20 3.04
N SER A 9 -18.49 -17.48 4.17
CA SER A 9 -19.15 -16.48 5.01
C SER A 9 -18.18 -15.37 5.41
N VAL A 10 -18.35 -14.19 4.82
CA VAL A 10 -17.57 -13.00 5.15
C VAL A 10 -18.24 -12.26 6.30
N ALA A 11 -17.51 -11.98 7.37
CA ALA A 11 -18.01 -11.21 8.51
C ALA A 11 -18.60 -9.87 8.06
N THR A 12 -19.87 -9.60 8.38
CA THR A 12 -20.64 -8.48 7.85
C THR A 12 -20.61 -7.21 8.70
N GLY A 13 -19.92 -7.21 9.86
CA GLY A 13 -19.88 -6.08 10.80
C GLY A 13 -18.60 -5.23 10.70
N PRO A 14 -18.59 -4.06 11.35
CA PRO A 14 -17.39 -3.25 11.47
C PRO A 14 -16.27 -4.01 12.21
N TYR A 15 -15.01 -3.75 11.84
CA TYR A 15 -13.88 -4.36 12.50
C TYR A 15 -13.86 -4.07 14.02
N ARG A 16 -13.61 -5.11 14.81
CA ARG A 16 -13.39 -5.02 16.25
C ARG A 16 -12.08 -5.72 16.61
N ALA A 17 -11.19 -4.99 17.27
CA ALA A 17 -9.95 -5.56 17.77
C ALA A 17 -10.23 -6.60 18.87
N PRO A 18 -9.45 -7.69 18.97
CA PRO A 18 -9.54 -8.61 20.07
C PRO A 18 -9.25 -7.92 21.42
N TRP A 19 -9.97 -8.28 22.47
CA TRP A 19 -9.79 -7.71 23.80
C TRP A 19 -8.38 -7.91 24.38
N TRP A 20 -7.71 -9.00 23.98
CA TRP A 20 -6.35 -9.34 24.40
C TRP A 20 -5.25 -8.57 23.65
N LEU A 21 -5.60 -7.76 22.63
CA LEU A 21 -4.67 -6.98 21.83
C LEU A 21 -5.07 -5.49 21.82
N PRO A 22 -4.95 -4.80 22.97
CA PRO A 22 -5.37 -3.40 23.09
C PRO A 22 -4.36 -2.44 22.47
N GLY A 23 -4.86 -1.28 21.99
CA GLY A 23 -4.06 -0.15 21.54
C GLY A 23 -3.38 -0.33 20.17
N GLY A 24 -3.16 0.79 19.48
CA GLY A 24 -2.64 0.81 18.11
C GLY A 24 -1.22 0.28 17.98
N HIS A 25 -0.35 0.56 18.94
CA HIS A 25 1.04 0.09 18.94
C HIS A 25 1.13 -1.44 18.98
N LEU A 26 0.41 -2.07 19.91
CA LEU A 26 0.41 -3.55 20.02
C LEU A 26 -0.21 -4.18 18.78
N GLN A 27 -1.30 -3.64 18.26
CA GLN A 27 -1.95 -4.13 17.04
C GLN A 27 -0.99 -4.07 15.84
N THR A 28 -0.21 -3.00 15.72
CA THR A 28 0.79 -2.82 14.66
C THR A 28 1.92 -3.85 14.76
N ILE A 29 2.52 -3.96 15.94
CA ILE A 29 3.72 -4.79 16.14
C ILE A 29 3.36 -6.28 16.11
N TYR A 30 2.25 -6.65 16.75
CA TYR A 30 1.80 -8.05 16.85
C TYR A 30 1.48 -8.66 15.49
N ALA A 31 0.75 -7.94 14.64
CA ALA A 31 0.36 -8.40 13.31
C ALA A 31 1.58 -8.77 12.45
N ARG A 32 2.66 -8.01 12.61
CA ARG A 32 3.87 -8.20 11.82
C ARG A 32 4.67 -9.44 12.19
N GLY A 33 4.76 -9.77 13.48
CA GLY A 33 5.71 -10.77 13.96
C GLY A 33 5.12 -11.99 14.65
N LEU A 34 3.92 -11.89 15.20
CA LEU A 34 3.37 -12.90 16.11
C LEU A 34 2.03 -13.50 15.64
N ALA A 35 1.30 -12.82 14.77
CA ALA A 35 0.07 -13.38 14.21
C ALA A 35 0.38 -14.55 13.26
N ARG A 36 -0.55 -15.49 13.15
CA ARG A 36 -0.42 -16.63 12.21
C ARG A 36 -0.22 -16.11 10.79
N SER A 37 0.85 -16.56 10.16
CA SER A 37 1.17 -16.22 8.78
C SER A 37 0.64 -17.29 7.81
N TYR A 38 0.38 -16.87 6.58
CA TYR A 38 -0.01 -17.74 5.49
C TYR A 38 1.21 -18.18 4.69
N ALA A 39 1.23 -19.45 4.26
CA ALA A 39 2.19 -19.91 3.26
C ALA A 39 1.66 -19.53 1.88
N VAL A 40 2.49 -18.87 1.09
CA VAL A 40 2.18 -18.50 -0.29
C VAL A 40 3.39 -18.85 -1.15
N SER A 41 3.16 -19.60 -2.22
CA SER A 41 4.18 -19.86 -3.24
C SER A 41 4.08 -18.78 -4.31
N TYR A 42 5.21 -18.15 -4.59
CA TYR A 42 5.30 -17.11 -5.61
C TYR A 42 6.19 -17.57 -6.75
N ARG A 43 5.79 -17.18 -7.98
CA ARG A 43 6.63 -17.24 -9.17
C ARG A 43 7.20 -15.83 -9.41
N ARG A 44 8.51 -15.69 -9.39
CA ARG A 44 9.17 -14.40 -9.63
C ARG A 44 9.37 -14.14 -11.11
N GLU A 45 9.07 -12.93 -11.54
CA GLU A 45 9.33 -12.42 -12.88
C GLU A 45 10.07 -11.08 -12.76
N ARG A 46 11.18 -10.91 -13.47
CA ARG A 46 11.90 -9.62 -13.54
C ARG A 46 11.50 -8.85 -14.77
N TRP A 47 11.24 -7.57 -14.58
CA TRP A 47 10.97 -6.64 -15.66
C TRP A 47 12.03 -5.54 -15.70
N ASP A 48 12.65 -5.35 -16.89
CA ASP A 48 13.45 -4.16 -17.14
C ASP A 48 12.52 -2.94 -17.26
N THR A 49 12.92 -1.87 -16.57
CA THR A 49 12.21 -0.59 -16.56
C THR A 49 12.65 0.28 -17.74
N PRO A 50 11.87 1.31 -18.16
CA PRO A 50 12.23 2.18 -19.28
C PRO A 50 13.56 2.92 -19.11
N ASP A 51 14.01 3.12 -17.89
CA ASP A 51 15.28 3.75 -17.53
C ASP A 51 16.44 2.75 -17.36
N HIS A 52 16.29 1.51 -17.89
CA HIS A 52 17.31 0.45 -17.86
C HIS A 52 17.66 -0.09 -16.45
N ASP A 53 16.80 0.12 -15.49
CA ASP A 53 16.83 -0.55 -14.19
C ASP A 53 15.94 -1.80 -14.22
N PHE A 54 15.52 -2.31 -13.07
CA PHE A 54 14.60 -3.45 -13.00
C PHE A 54 13.66 -3.37 -11.79
N ILE A 55 12.55 -4.06 -11.90
CA ILE A 55 11.71 -4.45 -10.77
C ILE A 55 11.42 -5.93 -10.83
N ASP A 56 11.27 -6.57 -9.68
CA ASP A 56 10.82 -7.94 -9.57
C ASP A 56 9.33 -7.98 -9.18
N LEU A 57 8.60 -8.90 -9.76
CA LEU A 57 7.20 -9.14 -9.47
C LEU A 57 7.02 -10.57 -8.97
N ASP A 58 6.38 -10.74 -7.84
CA ASP A 58 6.05 -12.03 -7.27
C ASP A 58 4.57 -12.34 -7.57
N TRP A 59 4.34 -13.31 -8.45
CA TRP A 59 3.03 -13.73 -8.94
C TRP A 59 2.47 -14.89 -8.13
N VAL A 60 1.19 -14.85 -7.86
CA VAL A 60 0.37 -15.98 -7.42
C VAL A 60 -0.53 -16.36 -8.58
N ASP A 61 -0.19 -17.46 -9.23
CA ASP A 61 -0.95 -17.99 -10.36
C ASP A 61 -2.12 -18.85 -9.85
N HIS A 62 -3.21 -18.91 -10.61
CA HIS A 62 -4.34 -19.78 -10.36
C HIS A 62 -4.71 -20.52 -11.65
N ALA A 63 -5.20 -21.77 -11.52
CA ALA A 63 -5.51 -22.64 -12.66
C ALA A 63 -6.55 -22.07 -13.62
N SER A 64 -7.50 -21.26 -13.13
CA SER A 64 -8.40 -20.49 -13.97
C SER A 64 -7.68 -19.24 -14.49
N ASN A 65 -7.17 -19.30 -15.71
CA ASN A 65 -6.41 -18.21 -16.35
C ASN A 65 -7.25 -16.97 -16.69
N GLY A 66 -8.48 -16.85 -16.18
CA GLY A 66 -9.42 -15.81 -16.55
C GLY A 66 -9.85 -14.94 -15.38
N GLY A 67 -9.97 -13.67 -15.65
CA GLY A 67 -10.83 -12.79 -14.94
C GLY A 67 -10.11 -11.84 -13.98
N ARG A 68 -10.00 -12.16 -12.71
CA ARG A 68 -9.65 -11.16 -11.67
C ARG A 68 -8.21 -11.24 -11.23
N LEU A 69 -7.52 -10.08 -11.23
CA LEU A 69 -6.11 -9.94 -10.87
C LEU A 69 -5.94 -8.85 -9.82
N ILE A 70 -5.41 -9.21 -8.65
CA ILE A 70 -5.03 -8.24 -7.62
C ILE A 70 -3.59 -7.82 -7.82
N VAL A 71 -3.35 -6.50 -7.88
CA VAL A 71 -2.02 -5.90 -7.86
C VAL A 71 -1.83 -5.24 -6.50
N LEU A 72 -0.84 -5.69 -5.70
CA LEU A 72 -0.59 -5.16 -4.36
C LEU A 72 0.72 -4.37 -4.32
N PHE A 73 0.64 -3.07 -4.07
CA PHE A 73 1.75 -2.18 -3.80
C PHE A 73 2.04 -2.15 -2.29
N HIS A 74 3.22 -2.57 -1.91
CA HIS A 74 3.60 -2.78 -0.51
C HIS A 74 3.96 -1.48 0.23
N GLY A 75 4.06 -1.55 1.56
CA GLY A 75 4.51 -0.44 2.41
C GLY A 75 6.03 -0.23 2.38
N LEU A 76 6.50 0.76 3.15
CA LEU A 76 7.91 1.09 3.29
C LEU A 76 8.72 -0.16 3.70
N GLU A 77 9.78 -0.47 2.93
CA GLU A 77 10.63 -1.65 3.14
C GLU A 77 9.86 -2.98 3.16
N GLY A 78 8.66 -2.98 2.56
CA GLY A 78 7.84 -4.18 2.39
C GLY A 78 8.26 -5.02 1.19
N TYR A 79 7.62 -6.19 1.06
CA TYR A 79 7.83 -7.15 -0.03
C TYR A 79 6.72 -8.21 -0.02
N SER A 80 6.74 -9.15 -0.93
CA SER A 80 5.72 -10.20 -1.07
C SER A 80 5.53 -11.06 0.19
N GLN A 81 6.59 -11.23 1.01
CA GLN A 81 6.51 -11.98 2.26
C GLN A 81 6.03 -11.16 3.47
N SER A 82 5.67 -9.87 3.28
CA SER A 82 5.03 -9.09 4.34
C SER A 82 3.73 -9.75 4.78
N HIS A 83 3.39 -9.66 6.06
CA HIS A 83 2.22 -10.33 6.65
C HIS A 83 0.91 -10.04 5.91
N TYR A 84 0.69 -8.79 5.52
CA TYR A 84 -0.49 -8.35 4.78
C TYR A 84 -0.50 -8.86 3.33
N ALA A 85 0.67 -8.93 2.69
CA ALA A 85 0.79 -9.44 1.32
C ALA A 85 0.46 -10.93 1.28
N ARG A 86 1.07 -11.73 2.16
CA ARG A 86 0.78 -13.15 2.27
C ARG A 86 -0.69 -13.44 2.60
N SER A 87 -1.27 -12.69 3.55
CA SER A 87 -2.67 -12.91 3.92
C SER A 87 -3.63 -12.55 2.78
N LEU A 88 -3.38 -11.47 2.04
CA LEU A 88 -4.21 -11.09 0.90
C LEU A 88 -4.05 -12.07 -0.27
N MET A 89 -2.83 -12.45 -0.61
CA MET A 89 -2.56 -13.38 -1.72
C MET A 89 -3.12 -14.78 -1.44
N ALA A 90 -2.95 -15.30 -0.23
CA ALA A 90 -3.57 -16.56 0.15
C ALA A 90 -5.10 -16.51 0.03
N LYS A 91 -5.71 -15.43 0.54
CA LYS A 91 -7.17 -15.28 0.46
C LYS A 91 -7.65 -15.08 -0.97
N ALA A 92 -6.92 -14.34 -1.80
CA ALA A 92 -7.23 -14.20 -3.22
C ALA A 92 -7.24 -15.55 -3.95
N THR A 93 -6.26 -16.41 -3.67
CA THR A 93 -6.19 -17.77 -4.22
C THR A 93 -7.39 -18.62 -3.79
N GLU A 94 -7.80 -18.55 -2.52
CA GLU A 94 -9.02 -19.24 -2.04
C GLU A 94 -10.29 -18.82 -2.81
N PHE A 95 -10.35 -17.58 -3.30
CA PHE A 95 -11.44 -17.03 -4.11
C PHE A 95 -11.25 -17.27 -5.63
N GLY A 96 -10.23 -18.00 -6.03
CA GLY A 96 -9.94 -18.27 -7.45
C GLY A 96 -9.36 -17.07 -8.21
N TRP A 97 -8.79 -16.07 -7.52
CA TRP A 97 -8.19 -14.89 -8.13
C TRP A 97 -6.67 -15.05 -8.24
N ARG A 98 -6.12 -14.44 -9.27
CA ARG A 98 -4.66 -14.27 -9.37
C ARG A 98 -4.20 -13.06 -8.58
N GLY A 99 -2.92 -13.04 -8.23
CA GLY A 99 -2.32 -11.91 -7.53
C GLY A 99 -0.90 -11.63 -8.01
N VAL A 100 -0.48 -10.39 -7.85
CA VAL A 100 0.90 -9.98 -8.09
C VAL A 100 1.32 -8.91 -7.08
N VAL A 101 2.54 -9.05 -6.58
CA VAL A 101 3.19 -8.07 -5.71
C VAL A 101 4.42 -7.53 -6.45
N PRO A 102 4.32 -6.37 -7.11
CA PRO A 102 5.49 -5.65 -7.59
C PRO A 102 6.35 -5.20 -6.41
N HIS A 103 7.64 -5.44 -6.48
CA HIS A 103 8.60 -4.95 -5.50
C HIS A 103 9.11 -3.58 -5.92
N PHE A 104 8.99 -2.59 -5.05
CA PHE A 104 9.64 -1.31 -5.29
C PHE A 104 11.15 -1.47 -5.39
N ARG A 105 11.81 -0.55 -6.08
CA ARG A 105 13.25 -0.61 -6.37
C ARG A 105 14.06 -0.87 -5.10
N GLY A 106 14.88 -1.92 -5.12
CA GLY A 106 15.71 -2.36 -4.00
C GLY A 106 14.98 -3.16 -2.91
N CYS A 107 13.67 -3.48 -3.08
CA CYS A 107 12.90 -4.24 -2.09
C CYS A 107 12.78 -5.75 -2.40
N SER A 108 13.31 -6.23 -3.52
CA SER A 108 13.21 -7.64 -3.92
C SER A 108 14.32 -8.55 -3.37
N GLY A 109 15.24 -7.97 -2.60
CA GLY A 109 16.44 -8.66 -2.07
C GLY A 109 17.71 -8.37 -2.85
N GLU A 110 17.61 -7.73 -4.02
CA GLU A 110 18.73 -7.31 -4.87
C GLU A 110 18.72 -5.79 -5.03
N ALA A 111 19.91 -5.18 -5.02
CA ALA A 111 20.05 -3.73 -5.22
C ALA A 111 19.77 -3.36 -6.67
N ASN A 112 19.05 -2.27 -6.90
CA ASN A 112 18.84 -1.71 -8.22
C ASN A 112 20.10 -1.09 -8.80
N ARG A 113 20.16 -1.05 -10.13
CA ARG A 113 21.33 -0.57 -10.89
C ARG A 113 21.51 0.95 -10.79
N LEU A 114 20.40 1.70 -10.81
CA LEU A 114 20.43 3.16 -10.86
C LEU A 114 20.40 3.79 -9.47
N LEU A 115 20.81 5.07 -9.42
CA LEU A 115 20.71 5.91 -8.23
C LEU A 115 19.25 6.04 -7.76
N ARG A 116 18.31 6.19 -8.70
CA ARG A 116 16.89 6.30 -8.41
C ARG A 116 16.43 5.19 -7.45
N SER A 117 15.79 5.60 -6.39
CA SER A 117 15.12 4.72 -5.44
C SER A 117 13.60 4.90 -5.55
N TYR A 118 12.81 4.07 -4.92
CA TYR A 118 11.40 4.39 -4.75
C TYR A 118 11.24 5.50 -3.70
N HIS A 119 10.16 6.27 -3.83
CA HIS A 119 9.77 7.27 -2.84
C HIS A 119 8.24 7.34 -2.71
N SER A 120 7.74 7.96 -1.63
CA SER A 120 6.32 7.88 -1.24
C SER A 120 5.33 8.47 -2.25
N GLY A 121 5.78 9.25 -3.23
CA GLY A 121 4.93 9.86 -4.27
C GLY A 121 5.21 9.36 -5.69
N ASP A 122 5.90 8.24 -5.89
CA ASP A 122 6.30 7.73 -7.20
C ASP A 122 5.12 7.13 -7.98
N SER A 123 4.15 7.98 -8.32
CA SER A 123 2.97 7.61 -9.11
C SER A 123 3.31 7.21 -10.55
N GLN A 124 4.43 7.68 -11.09
CA GLN A 124 4.89 7.31 -12.44
C GLN A 124 5.27 5.83 -12.51
N GLU A 125 5.92 5.30 -11.48
CA GLU A 125 6.24 3.87 -11.42
C GLU A 125 4.98 3.02 -11.26
N ILE A 126 4.00 3.48 -10.48
CA ILE A 126 2.67 2.84 -10.39
C ILE A 126 2.00 2.81 -11.77
N ASP A 127 1.99 3.92 -12.51
CA ASP A 127 1.41 4.01 -13.86
C ASP A 127 2.03 3.01 -14.83
N TRP A 128 3.37 2.99 -14.88
CA TRP A 128 4.09 2.09 -15.76
C TRP A 128 3.82 0.62 -15.43
N ILE A 129 3.83 0.25 -14.14
CA ILE A 129 3.57 -1.11 -13.69
C ILE A 129 2.14 -1.54 -14.08
N LEU A 130 1.14 -0.72 -13.74
CA LEU A 130 -0.26 -1.05 -14.00
C LEU A 130 -0.57 -1.13 -15.50
N ARG A 131 -0.05 -0.22 -16.31
CA ARG A 131 -0.22 -0.28 -17.77
C ARG A 131 0.43 -1.53 -18.36
N ARG A 132 1.63 -1.90 -17.92
CA ARG A 132 2.31 -3.11 -18.39
C ARG A 132 1.59 -4.36 -17.95
N ILE A 133 1.05 -4.42 -16.73
CA ILE A 133 0.19 -5.52 -16.27
C ILE A 133 -1.07 -5.61 -17.15
N LYS A 134 -1.76 -4.49 -17.42
CA LYS A 134 -2.96 -4.48 -18.26
C LYS A 134 -2.68 -4.94 -19.69
N THR A 135 -1.57 -4.50 -20.27
CA THR A 135 -1.13 -4.92 -21.62
C THR A 135 -0.86 -6.44 -21.69
N LYS A 136 -0.19 -6.99 -20.65
CA LYS A 136 0.08 -8.43 -20.59
C LYS A 136 -1.15 -9.27 -20.22
N ASN A 137 -2.17 -8.66 -19.62
CA ASN A 137 -3.41 -9.31 -19.17
C ASN A 137 -4.65 -8.53 -19.68
N PRO A 138 -4.86 -8.41 -21.00
CA PRO A 138 -5.88 -7.52 -21.56
C PRO A 138 -7.30 -7.89 -21.15
N HIS A 139 -7.57 -9.16 -20.91
CA HIS A 139 -8.89 -9.71 -20.55
C HIS A 139 -9.10 -9.81 -19.02
N SER A 140 -8.15 -9.35 -18.22
CA SER A 140 -8.30 -9.39 -16.75
C SER A 140 -8.85 -8.09 -16.20
N ASP A 141 -9.77 -8.22 -15.25
CA ASP A 141 -10.20 -7.15 -14.38
C ASP A 141 -9.11 -6.91 -13.33
N ILE A 142 -8.50 -5.74 -13.33
CA ILE A 142 -7.41 -5.40 -12.42
C ILE A 142 -7.97 -4.68 -11.20
N TYR A 143 -7.62 -5.18 -10.03
CA TYR A 143 -7.95 -4.61 -8.72
C TYR A 143 -6.65 -4.19 -8.03
N ALA A 144 -6.53 -2.91 -7.71
CA ALA A 144 -5.31 -2.37 -7.11
C ALA A 144 -5.44 -2.23 -5.59
N VAL A 145 -4.43 -2.68 -4.86
CA VAL A 145 -4.33 -2.52 -3.39
C VAL A 145 -3.02 -1.82 -3.06
N GLY A 146 -3.09 -0.74 -2.30
CA GLY A 146 -1.91 -0.06 -1.77
C GLY A 146 -1.88 -0.12 -0.25
N ILE A 147 -0.74 -0.48 0.30
CA ILE A 147 -0.54 -0.58 1.75
C ILE A 147 0.43 0.51 2.21
N SER A 148 0.06 1.30 3.22
CA SER A 148 0.91 2.35 3.77
C SER A 148 1.39 3.31 2.67
N ILE A 149 2.69 3.51 2.46
CA ILE A 149 3.21 4.36 1.38
C ILE A 149 2.78 3.88 -0.02
N GLY A 150 2.64 2.56 -0.24
CA GLY A 150 2.08 2.03 -1.48
C GLY A 150 0.64 2.48 -1.71
N GLY A 151 -0.13 2.68 -0.63
CA GLY A 151 -1.45 3.30 -0.68
C GLY A 151 -1.38 4.78 -1.07
N ASN A 152 -0.41 5.53 -0.55
CA ASN A 152 -0.20 6.92 -0.91
C ASN A 152 0.17 7.08 -2.40
N MET A 153 1.12 6.26 -2.90
CA MET A 153 1.48 6.25 -4.32
C MET A 153 0.29 5.90 -5.21
N LEU A 154 -0.50 4.90 -4.83
CA LEU A 154 -1.68 4.46 -5.57
C LEU A 154 -2.76 5.55 -5.60
N LEU A 155 -3.10 6.16 -4.45
CA LEU A 155 -4.12 7.22 -4.38
C LEU A 155 -3.69 8.46 -5.16
N LYS A 156 -2.42 8.84 -5.08
CA LYS A 156 -1.87 9.93 -5.89
C LYS A 156 -2.00 9.63 -7.38
N TRP A 157 -1.62 8.43 -7.83
CA TRP A 157 -1.79 8.00 -9.21
C TRP A 157 -3.27 8.04 -9.65
N LEU A 158 -4.18 7.51 -8.82
CA LEU A 158 -5.63 7.52 -9.12
C LEU A 158 -6.17 8.93 -9.29
N GLY A 159 -5.76 9.86 -8.45
CA GLY A 159 -6.17 11.27 -8.54
C GLY A 159 -5.55 11.99 -9.74
N GLU A 160 -4.28 11.74 -10.06
CA GLU A 160 -3.60 12.28 -11.24
C GLU A 160 -4.24 11.77 -12.55
N GLN A 161 -4.63 10.50 -12.60
CA GLN A 161 -5.30 9.90 -13.77
C GLN A 161 -6.80 10.24 -13.82
N GLY A 162 -7.42 10.56 -12.71
CA GLY A 162 -8.85 10.84 -12.64
C GLY A 162 -9.70 9.71 -13.23
N ALA A 163 -10.66 10.06 -14.07
CA ALA A 163 -11.54 9.08 -14.73
C ALA A 163 -10.79 8.12 -15.69
N SER A 164 -9.61 8.50 -16.19
CA SER A 164 -8.84 7.64 -17.11
C SER A 164 -8.27 6.40 -16.44
N ALA A 165 -8.10 6.40 -15.13
CA ALA A 165 -7.67 5.24 -14.36
C ALA A 165 -8.61 4.03 -14.52
N ALA A 166 -9.90 4.27 -14.79
CA ALA A 166 -10.90 3.22 -15.01
C ALA A 166 -10.64 2.34 -16.27
N ARG A 167 -9.78 2.81 -17.18
CA ARG A 167 -9.35 1.98 -18.33
C ARG A 167 -8.37 0.88 -17.92
N ILE A 168 -7.79 0.98 -16.73
CA ILE A 168 -6.75 0.08 -16.24
C ILE A 168 -7.21 -0.68 -14.99
N VAL A 169 -7.82 0.01 -14.04
CA VAL A 169 -8.19 -0.53 -12.72
C VAL A 169 -9.69 -0.43 -12.51
N GLU A 170 -10.32 -1.56 -12.17
CA GLU A 170 -11.76 -1.63 -11.88
C GLU A 170 -12.11 -1.02 -10.53
N ARG A 171 -11.31 -1.31 -9.50
CA ARG A 171 -11.46 -0.78 -8.14
C ARG A 171 -10.12 -0.73 -7.43
N ALA A 172 -10.02 0.15 -6.44
CA ALA A 172 -8.82 0.29 -5.65
C ALA A 172 -9.11 0.28 -4.14
N VAL A 173 -8.13 -0.15 -3.35
CA VAL A 173 -8.16 -0.06 -1.89
C VAL A 173 -6.82 0.46 -1.39
N ALA A 174 -6.86 1.49 -0.56
CA ALA A 174 -5.70 2.01 0.15
C ALA A 174 -5.87 1.76 1.65
N VAL A 175 -4.87 1.11 2.27
CA VAL A 175 -4.94 0.66 3.66
C VAL A 175 -3.84 1.32 4.48
N SER A 176 -4.21 1.88 5.64
CA SER A 176 -3.27 2.50 6.60
C SER A 176 -2.32 3.48 5.91
N THR A 177 -2.89 4.31 5.06
CA THR A 177 -2.14 5.18 4.15
C THR A 177 -1.78 6.49 4.84
N PRO A 178 -0.50 6.92 4.81
CA PRO A 178 -0.08 8.24 5.24
C PRO A 178 -0.44 9.29 4.16
N LEU A 179 -1.72 9.65 4.07
CA LEU A 179 -2.28 10.55 3.06
C LEU A 179 -1.64 11.94 3.07
N ASP A 180 -1.27 12.39 4.26
CA ASP A 180 -0.49 13.59 4.53
C ASP A 180 0.88 13.17 5.08
N LEU A 181 1.89 13.21 4.21
CA LEU A 181 3.23 12.78 4.56
C LEU A 181 3.92 13.73 5.55
N VAL A 182 3.56 15.03 5.55
CA VAL A 182 4.10 15.99 6.52
C VAL A 182 3.64 15.62 7.93
N ALA A 183 2.33 15.39 8.08
CA ALA A 183 1.75 14.97 9.36
C ALA A 183 2.31 13.61 9.81
N ALA A 184 2.38 12.63 8.90
CA ALA A 184 2.86 11.29 9.20
C ALA A 184 4.35 11.28 9.60
N ALA A 185 5.22 11.98 8.88
CA ALA A 185 6.64 12.08 9.20
C ALA A 185 6.86 12.80 10.54
N THR A 186 6.11 13.87 10.80
CA THR A 186 6.16 14.60 12.09
C THR A 186 5.80 13.67 13.25
N GLU A 187 4.72 12.88 13.11
CA GLU A 187 4.31 11.90 14.12
C GLU A 187 5.37 10.83 14.38
N LEU A 188 5.97 10.30 13.31
CA LEU A 188 6.98 9.25 13.42
C LEU A 188 8.33 9.74 13.92
N ASP A 189 8.65 11.01 13.71
CA ASP A 189 9.92 11.60 14.15
C ASP A 189 9.92 12.02 15.63
N PHE A 190 8.78 11.88 16.34
CA PHE A 190 8.65 12.38 17.71
C PHE A 190 8.44 11.25 18.73
N GLY A 191 8.93 11.48 19.94
CA GLY A 191 8.66 10.67 21.13
C GLY A 191 8.97 9.19 20.96
N ILE A 192 8.11 8.34 21.52
CA ILE A 192 8.23 6.88 21.49
C ILE A 192 8.11 6.32 20.06
N LYS A 193 7.38 7.00 19.18
CA LYS A 193 7.18 6.56 17.78
C LYS A 193 8.48 6.59 17.00
N ARG A 194 9.34 7.58 17.26
CA ARG A 194 10.70 7.65 16.70
C ARG A 194 11.53 6.42 17.09
N ILE A 195 11.44 5.99 18.33
CA ILE A 195 12.21 4.82 18.81
C ILE A 195 11.64 3.53 18.23
N LEU A 196 10.33 3.36 18.22
CA LEU A 196 9.69 2.12 17.78
C LEU A 196 9.65 1.96 16.26
N TYR A 197 9.46 3.05 15.51
CA TYR A 197 9.17 2.97 14.07
C TYR A 197 10.23 3.65 13.21
N ALA A 198 10.53 4.96 13.45
CA ALA A 198 11.53 5.64 12.62
C ALA A 198 12.89 4.94 12.71
N SER A 199 13.36 4.62 13.91
CA SER A 199 14.62 3.87 14.09
C SER A 199 14.59 2.51 13.41
N TYR A 200 13.44 1.81 13.42
CA TYR A 200 13.27 0.52 12.77
C TYR A 200 13.46 0.65 11.25
N PHE A 201 12.80 1.59 10.59
CA PHE A 201 12.93 1.80 9.15
C PHE A 201 14.30 2.33 8.76
N LEU A 202 14.85 3.27 9.52
CA LEU A 202 16.18 3.81 9.26
C LEU A 202 17.31 2.77 9.37
N ARG A 203 17.10 1.65 10.08
CA ARG A 203 18.07 0.53 10.13
C ARG A 203 18.25 -0.13 8.76
N THR A 204 17.25 -0.10 7.90
CA THR A 204 17.32 -0.66 6.54
C THR A 204 17.55 0.40 5.48
N LEU A 205 16.96 1.59 5.64
CA LEU A 205 17.10 2.69 4.68
C LEU A 205 18.53 3.24 4.61
N ARG A 206 19.19 3.47 5.78
CA ARG A 206 20.54 4.01 5.83
C ARG A 206 21.59 3.15 5.11
N PRO A 207 21.68 1.82 5.34
CA PRO A 207 22.63 0.98 4.60
C PRO A 207 22.40 1.01 3.09
N ARG A 208 21.14 1.04 2.64
CA ARG A 208 20.82 1.12 1.20
C ARG A 208 21.21 2.46 0.61
N ALA A 209 20.95 3.56 1.30
CA ALA A 209 21.39 4.89 0.88
C ALA A 209 22.92 4.97 0.80
N LEU A 210 23.62 4.46 1.82
CA LEU A 210 25.09 4.43 1.84
C LEU A 210 25.67 3.60 0.69
N ALA A 211 25.08 2.46 0.38
CA ALA A 211 25.50 1.66 -0.78
C ALA A 211 25.36 2.43 -2.09
N LYS A 212 24.27 3.19 -2.26
CA LYS A 212 24.06 4.05 -3.44
C LYS A 212 25.00 5.25 -3.47
N VAL A 213 25.28 5.87 -2.33
CA VAL A 213 26.29 6.97 -2.25
C VAL A 213 27.64 6.50 -2.74
N VAL A 214 28.06 5.32 -2.34
CA VAL A 214 29.34 4.73 -2.79
C VAL A 214 29.31 4.33 -4.26
N ALA A 215 28.24 3.63 -4.68
CA ALA A 215 28.13 3.10 -6.04
C ALA A 215 28.02 4.19 -7.12
N HIS A 216 27.52 5.37 -6.78
CA HIS A 216 27.29 6.48 -7.71
C HIS A 216 28.12 7.73 -7.40
N ASP A 217 29.12 7.62 -6.52
CA ASP A 217 30.04 8.71 -6.14
C ASP A 217 29.32 10.03 -5.78
N LEU A 218 28.31 9.93 -4.92
CA LEU A 218 27.52 11.10 -4.57
C LEU A 218 28.26 12.00 -3.56
N ALA A 219 28.19 13.30 -3.76
CA ALA A 219 28.72 14.31 -2.83
C ALA A 219 27.85 14.47 -1.56
N ILE A 220 27.52 13.34 -0.91
CA ILE A 220 26.74 13.27 0.34
C ILE A 220 27.63 12.69 1.43
N ASP A 221 27.74 13.35 2.58
CA ASP A 221 28.53 12.83 3.69
C ASP A 221 27.92 11.53 4.24
N PRO A 222 28.63 10.40 4.14
CA PRO A 222 28.14 9.12 4.67
C PRO A 222 27.97 9.13 6.20
N ARG A 223 28.71 9.99 6.90
CA ARG A 223 28.58 10.12 8.38
C ARG A 223 27.25 10.75 8.74
N ALA A 224 26.81 11.77 8.00
CA ALA A 224 25.53 12.41 8.19
C ALA A 224 24.37 11.43 7.98
N ILE A 225 24.41 10.58 6.92
CA ILE A 225 23.41 9.52 6.71
C ILE A 225 23.37 8.52 7.88
N ARG A 226 24.55 8.08 8.36
CA ARG A 226 24.62 7.16 9.52
C ARG A 226 24.05 7.77 10.78
N ALA A 227 24.26 9.06 10.99
CA ALA A 227 23.84 9.81 12.17
C ALA A 227 22.34 10.20 12.13
N SER A 228 21.67 10.11 10.98
CA SER A 228 20.25 10.48 10.88
C SER A 228 19.38 9.60 11.76
N ILE A 229 18.58 10.20 12.64
CA ILE A 229 17.70 9.49 13.60
C ILE A 229 16.22 9.78 13.37
N THR A 230 15.90 10.62 12.38
CA THR A 230 14.54 11.01 11.98
C THR A 230 14.37 10.85 10.49
N PHE A 231 13.12 10.71 10.02
CA PHE A 231 12.82 10.73 8.58
C PHE A 231 13.18 12.07 7.96
N ARG A 232 12.95 13.19 8.66
CA ARG A 232 13.35 14.52 8.16
C ARG A 232 14.83 14.57 7.84
N GLN A 233 15.68 14.17 8.77
CA GLN A 233 17.13 14.18 8.54
C GLN A 233 17.54 13.28 7.37
N PHE A 234 16.96 12.08 7.28
CA PHE A 234 17.26 11.14 6.21
C PHE A 234 16.79 11.65 4.85
N ASP A 235 15.55 12.17 4.80
CA ASP A 235 14.97 12.65 3.55
C ASP A 235 15.63 13.94 3.05
N ASP A 236 16.04 14.84 3.95
CA ASP A 236 16.83 16.03 3.60
C ASP A 236 18.19 15.65 3.02
N LEU A 237 18.84 14.60 3.57
CA LEU A 237 20.18 14.19 3.15
C LEU A 237 20.19 13.33 1.89
N PHE A 238 19.18 12.48 1.69
CA PHE A 238 19.20 11.48 0.65
C PHE A 238 17.97 11.52 -0.27
N THR A 239 16.77 11.31 0.26
CA THR A 239 15.57 11.14 -0.59
C THR A 239 15.29 12.39 -1.43
N ALA A 240 15.32 13.57 -0.83
CA ALA A 240 15.01 14.81 -1.52
C ALA A 240 16.04 15.13 -2.64
N PRO A 241 17.35 15.17 -2.37
CA PRO A 241 18.33 15.50 -3.42
C PRO A 241 18.39 14.45 -4.53
N VAL A 242 18.25 13.16 -4.21
CA VAL A 242 18.27 12.07 -5.22
C VAL A 242 17.10 12.17 -6.19
N HIS A 243 15.96 12.70 -5.74
CA HIS A 243 14.72 12.79 -6.54
C HIS A 243 14.38 14.22 -7.00
N GLY A 244 15.30 15.19 -6.81
CA GLY A 244 15.12 16.56 -7.30
C GLY A 244 14.10 17.39 -6.50
N PHE A 245 13.90 17.07 -5.23
CA PHE A 245 13.16 17.90 -4.28
C PHE A 245 14.13 18.85 -3.56
N GLN A 246 13.63 20.02 -3.15
CA GLN A 246 14.44 21.00 -2.45
C GLN A 246 14.88 20.53 -1.05
N ASN A 247 14.00 19.85 -0.33
CA ASN A 247 14.19 19.31 1.00
C ASN A 247 13.07 18.30 1.34
N ALA A 248 13.11 17.71 2.53
CA ALA A 248 12.09 16.76 3.01
C ALA A 248 10.68 17.36 3.02
N ALA A 249 10.52 18.64 3.39
CA ALA A 249 9.22 19.29 3.43
C ALA A 249 8.62 19.45 2.03
N ASP A 250 9.39 19.87 1.04
CA ASP A 250 8.99 19.93 -0.38
C ASP A 250 8.62 18.54 -0.89
N TYR A 251 9.46 17.54 -0.60
CA TYR A 251 9.18 16.14 -0.94
C TYR A 251 7.84 15.68 -0.37
N TRP A 252 7.63 15.79 0.92
CA TRP A 252 6.41 15.32 1.57
C TRP A 252 5.16 16.05 1.08
N THR A 253 5.25 17.38 0.92
CA THR A 253 4.12 18.18 0.43
C THR A 253 3.71 17.76 -0.97
N ARG A 254 4.65 17.67 -1.91
CA ARG A 254 4.38 17.31 -3.32
C ARG A 254 4.00 15.86 -3.51
N CYS A 255 4.40 14.99 -2.58
CA CYS A 255 4.17 13.55 -2.66
C CYS A 255 2.95 13.06 -1.86
N SER A 256 2.32 13.90 -1.06
CA SER A 256 1.09 13.58 -0.34
C SER A 256 -0.08 13.32 -1.29
N SER A 257 -0.86 12.29 -1.00
CA SER A 257 -2.03 11.93 -1.82
C SER A 257 -3.32 12.67 -1.41
N LYS A 258 -3.39 13.25 -0.21
CA LYS A 258 -4.59 13.91 0.31
C LYS A 258 -5.17 14.96 -0.67
N PRO A 259 -4.36 15.84 -1.32
CA PRO A 259 -4.86 16.84 -2.28
C PRO A 259 -5.41 16.27 -3.60
N TRP A 260 -5.33 14.97 -3.80
CA TRP A 260 -5.75 14.30 -5.03
C TRP A 260 -7.02 13.47 -4.87
N LEU A 261 -7.55 13.34 -3.66
CA LEU A 261 -8.67 12.45 -3.35
C LEU A 261 -9.98 12.89 -4.00
N ASP A 262 -10.17 14.19 -4.19
CA ASP A 262 -11.33 14.80 -4.85
C ASP A 262 -11.39 14.51 -6.37
N LYS A 263 -10.24 14.12 -6.97
CA LYS A 263 -10.10 13.84 -8.40
C LYS A 263 -10.19 12.36 -8.75
N ILE A 264 -10.27 11.48 -7.79
CA ILE A 264 -10.33 10.03 -8.02
C ILE A 264 -11.65 9.67 -8.72
N GLY A 265 -11.55 9.04 -9.90
CA GLY A 265 -12.70 8.62 -10.70
C GLY A 265 -13.01 7.12 -10.64
N VAL A 266 -12.20 6.33 -9.95
CA VAL A 266 -12.36 4.88 -9.79
C VAL A 266 -12.93 4.57 -8.41
N PRO A 267 -13.90 3.63 -8.28
CA PRO A 267 -14.39 3.21 -6.98
C PRO A 267 -13.24 2.79 -6.05
N THR A 268 -13.00 3.56 -5.00
CA THR A 268 -11.83 3.43 -4.14
C THR A 268 -12.23 3.41 -2.67
N LEU A 269 -11.71 2.44 -1.92
CA LEU A 269 -11.84 2.39 -0.46
C LEU A 269 -10.56 2.91 0.20
N VAL A 270 -10.69 3.89 1.08
CA VAL A 270 -9.63 4.34 1.99
C VAL A 270 -9.92 3.81 3.38
N LEU A 271 -9.11 2.85 3.83
CA LEU A 271 -9.28 2.14 5.10
C LEU A 271 -8.13 2.46 6.05
N ASN A 272 -8.33 3.33 7.02
CA ASN A 272 -7.35 3.69 8.04
C ASN A 272 -7.95 3.54 9.44
N ALA A 273 -7.24 2.86 10.34
CA ALA A 273 -7.65 2.83 11.75
C ALA A 273 -7.43 4.18 12.42
N GLN A 274 -8.38 4.64 13.23
CA GLN A 274 -8.22 5.91 13.99
C GLN A 274 -7.08 5.86 15.00
N ASN A 275 -6.73 4.67 15.50
CA ASN A 275 -5.62 4.44 16.42
C ASN A 275 -4.31 4.05 15.72
N ASP A 276 -4.18 4.30 14.41
CA ASP A 276 -2.94 4.07 13.67
C ASP A 276 -1.83 4.99 14.24
N PRO A 277 -0.70 4.44 14.73
CA PRO A 277 0.35 5.28 15.31
C PRO A 277 1.14 6.09 14.28
N PHE A 278 0.93 5.87 12.97
CA PHE A 278 1.72 6.53 11.92
C PHE A 278 1.06 7.80 11.38
N LEU A 279 -0.25 7.95 11.54
CA LEU A 279 -0.97 9.10 11.06
C LEU A 279 -1.91 9.63 12.15
N PRO A 280 -1.84 10.92 12.52
CA PRO A 280 -2.79 11.47 13.47
C PRO A 280 -4.20 11.51 12.87
N THR A 281 -5.21 11.28 13.70
CA THR A 281 -6.61 11.26 13.26
C THR A 281 -7.04 12.56 12.57
N SER A 282 -6.46 13.70 12.99
CA SER A 282 -6.71 15.01 12.37
C SER A 282 -6.23 15.13 10.92
N ALA A 283 -5.33 14.26 10.48
CA ALA A 283 -4.85 14.23 9.09
C ALA A 283 -5.69 13.32 8.18
N LEU A 284 -6.63 12.54 8.74
CA LEU A 284 -7.57 11.75 7.94
C LEU A 284 -8.50 12.68 7.17
N PRO A 285 -8.85 12.32 5.92
CA PRO A 285 -9.74 13.14 5.11
C PRO A 285 -11.19 13.07 5.61
N THR A 286 -11.91 14.14 5.37
CA THR A 286 -13.36 14.25 5.57
C THR A 286 -14.13 13.96 4.28
N ALA A 287 -15.45 13.81 4.36
CA ALA A 287 -16.26 13.46 3.19
C ALA A 287 -16.27 14.52 2.09
N ASP A 288 -16.04 15.77 2.44
CA ASP A 288 -15.95 16.92 1.53
C ASP A 288 -14.58 17.06 0.85
N GLU A 289 -13.56 16.37 1.34
CA GLU A 289 -12.22 16.34 0.75
C GLU A 289 -12.03 15.20 -0.29
N VAL A 290 -13.08 14.42 -0.57
CA VAL A 290 -12.98 13.27 -1.46
C VAL A 290 -14.06 13.29 -2.55
N SER A 291 -13.78 12.63 -3.69
CA SER A 291 -14.79 12.45 -4.73
C SER A 291 -15.88 11.45 -4.32
N SER A 292 -17.00 11.45 -5.04
CA SER A 292 -18.08 10.47 -4.85
C SER A 292 -17.67 9.01 -5.13
N ALA A 293 -16.54 8.79 -5.79
CA ALA A 293 -15.98 7.45 -6.04
C ALA A 293 -15.22 6.91 -4.83
N VAL A 294 -14.86 7.76 -3.86
CA VAL A 294 -14.08 7.36 -2.69
C VAL A 294 -15.00 7.05 -1.50
N THR A 295 -14.79 5.88 -0.92
CA THR A 295 -15.43 5.46 0.34
C THR A 295 -14.41 5.56 1.46
N LEU A 296 -14.73 6.31 2.51
CA LEU A 296 -13.90 6.42 3.71
C LEU A 296 -14.37 5.44 4.76
N GLU A 297 -13.45 4.66 5.32
CA GLU A 297 -13.71 3.72 6.41
C GLU A 297 -12.62 3.84 7.48
N PHE A 298 -12.99 4.40 8.64
CA PHE A 298 -12.06 4.68 9.72
C PHE A 298 -12.50 3.98 11.01
N PRO A 299 -12.25 2.63 11.14
CA PRO A 299 -12.57 1.93 12.37
C PRO A 299 -11.73 2.47 13.53
N ARG A 300 -12.30 2.43 14.75
CA ARG A 300 -11.63 2.95 15.96
C ARG A 300 -10.29 2.27 16.26
N CYS A 301 -10.18 1.00 15.91
CA CYS A 301 -9.01 0.16 16.15
C CYS A 301 -8.54 -0.49 14.86
N GLY A 302 -7.30 -0.99 14.86
CA GLY A 302 -6.68 -1.66 13.72
C GLY A 302 -5.15 -1.53 13.72
N GLY A 303 -4.64 -0.48 14.34
CA GLY A 303 -3.22 -0.12 14.27
C GLY A 303 -2.79 0.15 12.84
N HIS A 304 -1.49 0.15 12.58
CA HIS A 304 -0.94 0.28 11.25
C HIS A 304 -0.90 -1.10 10.56
N VAL A 305 -1.83 -1.34 9.65
CA VAL A 305 -1.99 -2.63 8.91
C VAL A 305 -2.14 -3.85 9.85
N GLY A 306 -2.62 -3.66 11.07
CA GLY A 306 -2.74 -4.73 12.05
C GLY A 306 -3.95 -5.60 11.79
N PHE A 307 -5.14 -5.09 12.03
CA PHE A 307 -6.44 -5.72 11.79
C PHE A 307 -6.53 -7.20 12.22
N VAL A 308 -5.84 -7.55 13.30
CA VAL A 308 -5.86 -8.90 13.88
C VAL A 308 -7.25 -9.20 14.42
N SER A 309 -7.75 -10.41 14.21
CA SER A 309 -9.07 -10.83 14.66
C SER A 309 -9.06 -12.20 15.34
N GLY A 310 -10.11 -12.51 16.12
CA GLY A 310 -10.30 -13.80 16.74
C GLY A 310 -9.60 -14.00 18.08
N LYS A 311 -9.67 -15.25 18.57
CA LYS A 311 -9.02 -15.67 19.82
C LYS A 311 -7.50 -15.74 19.64
N PHE A 312 -6.73 -15.61 20.74
CA PHE A 312 -5.28 -15.77 20.73
C PHE A 312 -4.87 -17.09 20.03
N PRO A 313 -3.84 -17.08 19.18
CA PRO A 313 -2.93 -16.00 18.80
C PRO A 313 -3.45 -15.07 17.70
N GLY A 314 -4.72 -15.11 17.34
CA GLY A 314 -5.33 -14.26 16.33
C GLY A 314 -5.05 -14.69 14.90
N ARG A 315 -5.78 -14.05 13.96
CA ARG A 315 -5.70 -14.30 12.51
C ARG A 315 -5.67 -12.98 11.76
N LEU A 316 -5.10 -12.99 10.56
CA LEU A 316 -5.00 -11.85 9.66
C LEU A 316 -6.04 -11.91 8.52
N ASP A 317 -7.20 -12.51 8.78
CA ASP A 317 -8.25 -12.71 7.77
C ASP A 317 -9.11 -11.47 7.54
N CYS A 318 -9.27 -10.63 8.55
CA CYS A 318 -10.22 -9.52 8.53
C CYS A 318 -9.93 -8.54 7.38
N LEU A 319 -8.68 -8.11 7.26
CA LEU A 319 -8.27 -7.15 6.21
C LEU A 319 -8.45 -7.71 4.80
N PRO A 320 -7.94 -8.92 4.43
CA PRO A 320 -8.17 -9.51 3.12
C PRO A 320 -9.64 -9.69 2.78
N GLN A 321 -10.45 -10.17 3.74
CA GLN A 321 -11.89 -10.33 3.55
C GLN A 321 -12.58 -9.00 3.27
N ARG A 322 -12.21 -7.92 4.00
CA ARG A 322 -12.78 -6.59 3.77
C ARG A 322 -12.42 -6.04 2.39
N ILE A 323 -11.17 -6.24 1.95
CA ILE A 323 -10.69 -5.85 0.62
C ILE A 323 -11.49 -6.60 -0.46
N LEU A 324 -11.52 -7.93 -0.41
CA LEU A 324 -12.22 -8.76 -1.40
C LEU A 324 -13.72 -8.46 -1.44
N ARG A 325 -14.34 -8.24 -0.27
CA ARG A 325 -15.74 -7.82 -0.21
C ARG A 325 -15.97 -6.50 -0.96
N PHE A 326 -15.10 -5.51 -0.78
CA PHE A 326 -15.21 -4.25 -1.52
C PHE A 326 -15.10 -4.46 -3.03
N PHE A 327 -14.21 -5.35 -3.45
CA PHE A 327 -14.03 -5.67 -4.86
C PHE A 327 -15.23 -6.42 -5.49
N THR A 328 -15.94 -7.22 -4.70
CA THR A 328 -17.09 -8.02 -5.17
C THR A 328 -18.45 -7.32 -4.98
N MET A 329 -18.51 -6.18 -4.25
CA MET A 329 -19.78 -5.45 -4.08
C MET A 329 -20.29 -4.96 -5.44
N GLN A 330 -21.56 -5.27 -5.76
CA GLN A 330 -22.24 -4.61 -6.87
C GLN A 330 -22.41 -3.12 -6.52
N LEU A 331 -21.95 -2.24 -7.39
CA LEU A 331 -22.33 -0.83 -7.31
C LEU A 331 -23.84 -0.79 -7.46
N LYS A 332 -24.57 -0.24 -6.48
CA LYS A 332 -25.98 0.08 -6.67
C LYS A 332 -26.06 0.97 -7.90
N SER A 333 -26.60 0.44 -8.99
CA SER A 333 -26.92 1.25 -10.16
C SER A 333 -27.80 2.40 -9.65
N SER A 334 -27.35 3.63 -9.82
CA SER A 334 -28.23 4.79 -9.67
C SER A 334 -29.34 4.61 -10.66
N ASN A 335 -30.54 4.23 -10.20
CA ASN A 335 -31.76 4.22 -10.98
C ASN A 335 -31.96 5.64 -11.53
N LYS A 336 -31.49 5.89 -12.75
CA LYS A 336 -32.06 6.95 -13.56
C LYS A 336 -33.51 6.54 -13.82
N THR A 337 -34.40 7.05 -13.03
CA THR A 337 -35.83 7.09 -13.30
C THR A 337 -35.99 7.65 -14.73
N ARG A 338 -36.27 6.78 -15.68
CA ARG A 338 -36.84 7.22 -16.96
C ARG A 338 -38.21 7.79 -16.62
N VAL A 339 -38.30 9.11 -16.56
CA VAL A 339 -39.56 9.78 -16.67
C VAL A 339 -40.00 9.58 -18.13
N SER A 340 -40.94 8.68 -18.33
CA SER A 340 -41.72 8.60 -19.56
C SER A 340 -42.71 9.74 -19.57
N SER A 341 -42.52 10.68 -20.45
CA SER A 341 -43.52 11.61 -20.94
C SER A 341 -44.20 11.01 -22.17
#